data_4536b3183fbccf684790babd45429671
#
_entry.id   4536b3183fbccf684790babd45429671
#
_cell.length_a   1.000
_cell.length_b   1.000
_cell.length_c   1.000
_cell.angle_alpha   90.00
_cell.angle_beta   90.00
_cell.angle_gamma   90.00
#
_symmetry.space_group_name_H-M   'P 1'
#
loop_
_entity.id
_entity.type
_entity.pdbx_description
1 polymer ?
#
loop_
_entity_poly.entity_id
_entity_poly.type
_entity_poly.pdbx_seq_one_letter_code
_entity_poly.pdbx_strand_id
1 'polypeptide(L)'
;MPIAKKQDGWYWGSKGPFNTKAKALQVAQAAHASGFKEEKREKDLCVALDYHNTYSADPKFWDTFIYMAWMRKWEVYCVTHHVGEKQNEKLMDSIGKVLDKDHIIFTMGKAKMDYCKSIGLNIDIWIDNNPIHIIEDPTT
;
A
#
# COMPACT_ATOMS: atom_id res chain seq x y z
N MET A 1 -0.43 4.53 -3.56
CA MET A 1 -0.97 5.87 -3.85
C MET A 1 -0.36 6.88 -2.94
N PRO A 2 0.36 7.81 -3.46
CA PRO A 2 0.98 8.85 -2.64
C PRO A 2 0.09 10.04 -2.38
N ILE A 3 -0.98 10.22 -3.16
CA ILE A 3 -1.94 11.24 -2.88
C ILE A 3 -3.03 10.62 -2.03
N ALA A 4 -3.10 11.06 -0.77
CA ALA A 4 -4.02 10.53 0.21
C ALA A 4 -4.97 11.63 0.67
N LYS A 5 -6.24 11.29 0.83
CA LYS A 5 -7.23 12.17 1.43
C LYS A 5 -7.29 11.88 2.92
N LYS A 6 -7.05 12.92 3.73
CA LYS A 6 -7.20 12.87 5.19
C LYS A 6 -8.32 13.82 5.62
N GLN A 7 -8.64 13.83 6.91
CA GLN A 7 -9.74 14.66 7.42
C GLN A 7 -9.56 16.14 7.12
N ASP A 8 -8.34 16.64 7.14
CA ASP A 8 -8.02 18.05 6.93
C ASP A 8 -7.62 18.40 5.49
N GLY A 9 -7.65 17.44 4.57
CA GLY A 9 -7.36 17.71 3.17
C GLY A 9 -6.60 16.58 2.47
N TRP A 10 -5.97 16.94 1.36
CA TRP A 10 -5.20 16.03 0.52
C TRP A 10 -3.72 16.18 0.79
N TYR A 11 -3.00 15.06 0.75
CA TYR A 11 -1.57 15.01 1.01
C TYR A 11 -0.83 14.33 -0.13
N TRP A 12 0.39 14.79 -0.37
CA TRP A 12 1.40 14.06 -1.12
C TRP A 12 2.58 13.82 -0.19
N GLY A 13 2.72 12.58 0.29
CA GLY A 13 3.71 12.28 1.31
C GLY A 13 3.39 13.01 2.62
N SER A 14 4.38 13.70 3.16
CA SER A 14 4.23 14.54 4.34
C SER A 14 3.79 15.97 3.99
N LYS A 15 3.67 16.28 2.70
CA LYS A 15 3.28 17.62 2.22
C LYS A 15 1.76 17.74 2.15
N GLY A 16 1.26 18.74 2.76
CA GLY A 16 -0.17 19.04 2.86
C GLY A 16 -0.50 19.67 4.19
N PRO A 17 -1.77 19.86 4.51
CA PRO A 17 -2.94 19.55 3.68
C PRO A 17 -3.12 20.48 2.49
N PHE A 18 -3.58 19.90 1.38
CA PHE A 18 -4.01 20.68 0.22
C PHE A 18 -5.52 20.63 0.12
N ASN A 19 -6.11 21.72 -0.34
CA ASN A 19 -7.56 21.83 -0.42
C ASN A 19 -8.21 20.87 -1.41
N THR A 20 -7.47 20.50 -2.45
CA THR A 20 -7.98 19.61 -3.49
C THR A 20 -6.93 18.59 -3.89
N LYS A 21 -7.37 17.47 -4.47
CA LYS A 21 -6.50 16.47 -5.07
C LYS A 21 -5.64 17.07 -6.19
N ALA A 22 -6.20 17.99 -6.97
CA ALA A 22 -5.47 18.64 -8.05
C ALA A 22 -4.27 19.41 -7.53
N LYS A 23 -4.39 20.09 -6.39
CA LYS A 23 -3.29 20.81 -5.76
C LYS A 23 -2.19 19.87 -5.29
N ALA A 24 -2.56 18.76 -4.65
CA ALA A 24 -1.59 17.73 -4.24
C ALA A 24 -0.87 17.14 -5.45
N LEU A 25 -1.59 16.90 -6.53
CA LEU A 25 -1.03 16.37 -7.76
C LEU A 25 -0.04 17.36 -8.40
N GLN A 26 -0.34 18.67 -8.38
CA GLN A 26 0.56 19.69 -8.87
C GLN A 26 1.89 19.69 -8.11
N VAL A 27 1.86 19.52 -6.79
CA VAL A 27 3.07 19.45 -5.98
C VAL A 27 3.90 18.22 -6.36
N ALA A 28 3.24 17.08 -6.56
CA ALA A 28 3.91 15.84 -6.98
C ALA A 28 4.58 16.03 -8.36
N GLN A 29 3.87 16.65 -9.31
CA GLN A 29 4.40 16.93 -10.64
C GLN A 29 5.58 17.89 -10.59
N ALA A 30 5.51 18.93 -9.75
CA ALA A 30 6.60 19.87 -9.58
C ALA A 30 7.84 19.19 -8.99
N ALA A 31 7.68 18.25 -8.07
CA ALA A 31 8.79 17.48 -7.53
C ALA A 31 9.47 16.64 -8.62
N HIS A 32 8.69 16.01 -9.49
CA HIS A 32 9.22 15.29 -10.65
C HIS A 32 9.99 16.21 -11.59
N ALA A 33 9.44 17.38 -11.90
CA ALA A 33 10.06 18.34 -12.80
C ALA A 33 11.37 18.89 -12.24
N SER A 34 11.50 19.03 -10.92
CA SER A 34 12.67 19.65 -10.29
C SER A 34 13.85 18.72 -10.04
N GLY A 35 13.73 17.43 -10.33
CA GLY A 35 14.87 16.53 -10.18
C GLY A 35 14.53 15.07 -9.91
N PHE A 36 13.27 14.76 -9.78
CA PHE A 36 12.83 13.39 -9.60
C PHE A 36 12.72 12.73 -10.98
N LYS A 37 13.82 12.17 -11.45
CA LYS A 37 13.85 11.52 -12.76
C LYS A 37 13.52 10.05 -12.61
N GLU A 38 12.65 9.54 -13.49
CA GLU A 38 12.41 8.11 -13.59
C GLU A 38 13.62 7.45 -14.25
N GLU A 39 14.13 6.42 -13.61
CA GLU A 39 15.15 5.57 -14.18
C GLU A 39 14.50 4.55 -15.12
N LYS A 40 15.23 4.14 -16.15
CA LYS A 40 14.77 3.09 -17.04
C LYS A 40 14.71 1.75 -16.29
N ARG A 41 13.58 1.06 -16.37
CA ARG A 41 13.34 -0.21 -15.67
C ARG A 41 12.81 -1.24 -16.64
N GLU A 42 13.03 -2.52 -16.31
CA GLU A 42 12.48 -3.63 -17.10
C GLU A 42 10.97 -3.74 -16.96
N LYS A 43 10.45 -3.54 -15.74
CA LYS A 43 9.02 -3.56 -15.48
C LYS A 43 8.70 -2.80 -14.19
N ASP A 44 7.44 -2.45 -14.03
CA ASP A 44 6.93 -1.93 -12.78
C ASP A 44 6.67 -3.10 -11.83
N LEU A 45 7.12 -2.97 -10.58
CA LEU A 45 7.02 -4.04 -9.61
C LEU A 45 5.70 -3.97 -8.85
N CYS A 46 5.21 -5.14 -8.46
CA CYS A 46 4.02 -5.27 -7.64
C CYS A 46 4.43 -5.84 -6.28
N VAL A 47 4.14 -5.11 -5.22
CA VAL A 47 4.54 -5.44 -3.86
C VAL A 47 3.32 -5.74 -3.01
N ALA A 48 3.37 -6.83 -2.26
CA ALA A 48 2.37 -7.12 -1.23
C ALA A 48 2.97 -6.84 0.14
N LEU A 49 2.33 -5.98 0.89
CA LEU A 49 2.73 -5.57 2.22
C LEU A 49 1.72 -6.12 3.23
N ASP A 50 2.20 -6.91 4.19
CA ASP A 50 1.37 -7.39 5.28
C ASP A 50 1.01 -6.24 6.24
N TYR A 51 -0.16 -6.35 6.87
CA TYR A 51 -0.60 -5.33 7.82
C TYR A 51 -0.11 -5.65 9.24
N HIS A 52 -0.48 -6.82 9.76
CA HIS A 52 -0.30 -7.13 11.18
C HIS A 52 1.17 -7.40 11.51
N ASN A 53 1.72 -6.65 12.46
CA ASN A 53 3.14 -6.72 12.87
C ASN A 53 4.14 -6.40 11.75
N THR A 54 3.67 -5.89 10.61
CA THR A 54 4.51 -5.35 9.54
C THR A 54 4.21 -3.87 9.37
N TYR A 55 3.13 -3.53 8.66
CA TYR A 55 2.73 -2.13 8.58
C TYR A 55 2.42 -1.55 9.95
N SER A 56 1.66 -2.27 10.78
CA SER A 56 1.24 -1.80 12.08
C SER A 56 2.40 -1.64 13.07
N ALA A 57 3.54 -2.27 12.82
CA ALA A 57 4.72 -2.13 13.67
C ALA A 57 5.41 -0.78 13.51
N ASP A 58 5.36 -0.20 12.30
CA ASP A 58 5.96 1.11 12.02
C ASP A 58 5.24 1.80 10.86
N PRO A 59 4.03 2.33 11.10
CA PRO A 59 3.24 2.94 10.02
C PRO A 59 3.96 4.07 9.30
N LYS A 60 4.71 4.89 10.00
CA LYS A 60 5.44 6.02 9.38
C LYS A 60 6.44 5.55 8.33
N PHE A 61 7.19 4.51 8.65
CA PHE A 61 8.15 3.94 7.72
C PHE A 61 7.45 3.41 6.46
N TRP A 62 6.39 2.63 6.67
CA TRP A 62 5.68 2.01 5.55
C TRP A 62 4.88 3.01 4.74
N ASP A 63 4.37 4.07 5.35
CA ASP A 63 3.75 5.17 4.60
C ASP A 63 4.78 5.80 3.66
N THR A 64 5.99 6.04 4.13
CA THR A 64 7.09 6.57 3.31
C THR A 64 7.45 5.59 2.19
N PHE A 65 7.53 4.30 2.50
CA PHE A 65 7.78 3.26 1.50
C PHE A 65 6.71 3.29 0.40
N ILE A 66 5.44 3.38 0.78
CA ILE A 66 4.32 3.41 -0.17
C ILE A 66 4.45 4.63 -1.11
N TYR A 67 4.80 5.79 -0.56
CA TYR A 67 5.01 6.99 -1.39
C TYR A 67 6.17 6.82 -2.37
N MET A 68 7.28 6.30 -1.90
CA MET A 68 8.45 6.07 -2.74
C MET A 68 8.16 5.07 -3.84
N ALA A 69 7.46 3.99 -3.49
CA ALA A 69 7.05 2.97 -4.46
C ALA A 69 6.16 3.57 -5.54
N TRP A 70 5.20 4.40 -5.14
CA TRP A 70 4.31 5.06 -6.09
C TRP A 70 5.08 5.99 -7.03
N MET A 71 6.02 6.76 -6.51
CA MET A 71 6.84 7.64 -7.36
C MET A 71 7.63 6.86 -8.41
N ARG A 72 7.90 5.59 -8.13
CA ARG A 72 8.55 4.67 -9.07
C ARG A 72 7.55 3.91 -9.94
N LYS A 73 6.27 4.20 -9.83
CA LYS A 73 5.17 3.50 -10.52
C LYS A 73 5.02 2.04 -10.14
N TRP A 74 5.49 1.67 -8.96
CA TRP A 74 5.22 0.37 -8.40
C TRP A 74 3.80 0.30 -7.88
N GLU A 75 3.20 -0.87 -7.94
CA GLU A 75 1.91 -1.13 -7.30
C GLU A 75 2.15 -1.74 -5.93
N VAL A 76 1.56 -1.14 -4.90
CA VAL A 76 1.62 -1.67 -3.54
C VAL A 76 0.22 -2.08 -3.11
N TYR A 77 0.09 -3.33 -2.68
CA TYR A 77 -1.14 -3.88 -2.12
C TYR A 77 -0.90 -4.24 -0.66
N CYS A 78 -1.89 -3.98 0.18
CA CYS A 78 -1.93 -4.57 1.52
C CYS A 78 -2.61 -5.92 1.39
N VAL A 79 -1.92 -7.00 1.73
CA VAL A 79 -2.48 -8.35 1.67
C VAL A 79 -2.48 -8.93 3.07
N THR A 80 -3.65 -9.17 3.62
CA THR A 80 -3.84 -9.64 4.99
C THR A 80 -4.89 -10.74 5.06
N HIS A 81 -4.71 -11.69 5.96
CA HIS A 81 -5.65 -12.79 6.13
C HIS A 81 -6.75 -12.49 7.15
N HIS A 82 -6.85 -11.27 7.61
CA HIS A 82 -7.86 -10.89 8.61
C HIS A 82 -9.28 -11.13 8.13
N VAL A 83 -10.10 -11.54 9.10
CA VAL A 83 -11.54 -11.74 8.92
C VAL A 83 -12.27 -11.06 10.07
N GLY A 84 -12.68 -9.96 10.16
CA GLY A 84 -13.37 -9.35 11.30
C GLY A 84 -13.50 -7.85 11.17
N GLU A 85 -14.67 -7.33 11.44
CA GLU A 85 -14.96 -5.93 11.28
C GLU A 85 -14.05 -5.02 12.10
N LYS A 86 -13.81 -5.39 13.38
CA LYS A 86 -12.97 -4.58 14.27
C LYS A 86 -11.53 -4.46 13.75
N GLN A 87 -10.98 -5.54 13.24
CA GLN A 87 -9.64 -5.55 12.68
C GLN A 87 -9.59 -4.77 11.37
N ASN A 88 -10.64 -4.88 10.59
CA ASN A 88 -10.74 -4.16 9.32
C ASN A 88 -10.90 -2.66 9.52
N GLU A 89 -11.63 -2.23 10.54
CA GLU A 89 -11.75 -0.81 10.87
C GLU A 89 -10.41 -0.18 11.20
N LYS A 90 -9.63 -0.81 12.08
CA LYS A 90 -8.28 -0.34 12.42
C LYS A 90 -7.39 -0.25 11.21
N LEU A 91 -7.43 -1.26 10.38
CA LEU A 91 -6.66 -1.33 9.16
C LEU A 91 -7.05 -0.20 8.21
N MET A 92 -8.34 -0.01 7.98
CA MET A 92 -8.84 1.04 7.09
C MET A 92 -8.55 2.44 7.64
N ASP A 93 -8.52 2.63 8.95
CA ASP A 93 -8.20 3.90 9.57
C ASP A 93 -6.70 4.25 9.54
N SER A 94 -5.86 3.29 9.22
CA SER A 94 -4.41 3.47 9.11
C SER A 94 -3.94 3.35 7.66
N ILE A 95 -3.68 2.14 7.20
CA ILE A 95 -3.18 1.93 5.83
C ILE A 95 -4.21 2.34 4.77
N GLY A 96 -5.48 2.26 5.10
CA GLY A 96 -6.57 2.69 4.22
C GLY A 96 -6.56 4.18 3.90
N LYS A 97 -5.78 4.98 4.64
CA LYS A 97 -5.60 6.41 4.36
C LYS A 97 -4.52 6.68 3.32
N VAL A 98 -3.65 5.71 3.06
CA VAL A 98 -2.55 5.85 2.11
C VAL A 98 -2.67 4.93 0.91
N LEU A 99 -3.46 3.86 1.00
CA LEU A 99 -3.76 2.98 -0.12
C LEU A 99 -5.24 3.09 -0.48
N ASP A 100 -5.52 2.97 -1.77
CA ASP A 100 -6.90 2.88 -2.24
C ASP A 100 -7.53 1.57 -1.75
N LYS A 101 -8.85 1.60 -1.60
CA LYS A 101 -9.61 0.46 -1.10
C LYS A 101 -9.41 -0.82 -1.93
N ASP A 102 -9.26 -0.68 -3.24
CA ASP A 102 -9.02 -1.79 -4.15
C ASP A 102 -7.58 -2.32 -4.08
N HIS A 103 -6.69 -1.65 -3.36
CA HIS A 103 -5.33 -2.10 -3.08
C HIS A 103 -5.21 -2.76 -1.71
N ILE A 104 -6.32 -3.04 -1.04
CA ILE A 104 -6.35 -3.73 0.24
C ILE A 104 -7.08 -5.05 0.05
N ILE A 105 -6.36 -6.15 0.20
CA ILE A 105 -6.83 -7.51 -0.08
C ILE A 105 -6.97 -8.29 1.23
N PHE A 106 -8.17 -8.76 1.50
CA PHE A 106 -8.46 -9.64 2.62
C PHE A 106 -8.58 -11.07 2.10
N THR A 107 -7.68 -11.95 2.50
CA THR A 107 -7.65 -13.32 1.98
C THR A 107 -8.56 -14.28 2.76
N MET A 108 -9.15 -13.82 3.84
CA MET A 108 -10.15 -14.57 4.63
C MET A 108 -9.63 -15.93 5.08
N GLY A 109 -8.39 -15.98 5.57
CA GLY A 109 -7.79 -17.21 6.08
C GLY A 109 -7.20 -18.12 5.01
N LYS A 110 -7.10 -17.66 3.77
CA LYS A 110 -6.44 -18.40 2.70
C LYS A 110 -4.97 -18.01 2.59
N ALA A 111 -4.15 -18.90 2.05
CA ALA A 111 -2.77 -18.57 1.70
C ALA A 111 -2.75 -17.36 0.78
N LYS A 112 -1.94 -16.37 1.13
CA LYS A 112 -1.98 -15.07 0.46
C LYS A 112 -1.66 -15.17 -1.03
N MET A 113 -0.65 -15.95 -1.39
CA MET A 113 -0.26 -16.12 -2.80
C MET A 113 -1.36 -16.78 -3.63
N ASP A 114 -1.96 -17.85 -3.11
CA ASP A 114 -3.03 -18.55 -3.82
C ASP A 114 -4.25 -17.66 -4.00
N TYR A 115 -4.61 -16.91 -2.96
CA TYR A 115 -5.73 -15.98 -3.05
C TYR A 115 -5.48 -14.89 -4.11
N CYS A 116 -4.29 -14.28 -4.09
CA CYS A 116 -3.95 -13.24 -5.05
C CYS A 116 -3.97 -13.78 -6.49
N LYS A 117 -3.44 -14.98 -6.71
CA LYS A 117 -3.51 -15.62 -8.03
C LYS A 117 -4.94 -15.86 -8.48
N SER A 118 -5.82 -16.24 -7.55
CA SER A 118 -7.23 -16.51 -7.86
C SER A 118 -7.97 -15.28 -8.37
N ILE A 119 -7.54 -14.08 -7.98
CA ILE A 119 -8.14 -12.81 -8.45
C ILE A 119 -7.31 -12.14 -9.54
N GLY A 120 -6.34 -12.85 -10.12
CA GLY A 120 -5.54 -12.34 -11.22
C GLY A 120 -4.42 -11.40 -10.82
N LEU A 121 -4.04 -11.37 -9.55
CA LEU A 121 -3.01 -10.49 -9.03
C LEU A 121 -1.68 -11.24 -8.87
N ASN A 122 -0.67 -10.80 -9.62
CA ASN A 122 0.67 -11.37 -9.56
C ASN A 122 1.60 -10.46 -8.74
N ILE A 123 2.07 -10.97 -7.61
CA ILE A 123 2.94 -10.24 -6.70
C ILE A 123 4.39 -10.59 -7.00
N ASP A 124 5.24 -9.56 -7.13
CA ASP A 124 6.67 -9.74 -7.37
C ASP A 124 7.47 -9.81 -6.06
N ILE A 125 7.08 -9.00 -5.08
CA ILE A 125 7.80 -8.90 -3.81
C ILE A 125 6.80 -9.03 -2.67
N TRP A 126 7.08 -9.94 -1.74
CA TRP A 126 6.28 -10.13 -0.54
C TRP A 126 7.02 -9.58 0.67
N ILE A 127 6.36 -8.73 1.43
CA ILE A 127 6.88 -8.20 2.70
C ILE A 127 5.92 -8.65 3.79
N ASP A 128 6.35 -9.60 4.62
CA ASP A 128 5.50 -10.25 5.60
C ASP A 128 6.35 -10.74 6.78
N ASN A 129 5.93 -10.45 7.99
CA ASN A 129 6.62 -10.91 9.20
C ASN A 129 6.39 -12.40 9.49
N ASN A 130 5.42 -13.01 8.81
CA ASN A 130 5.13 -14.44 8.94
C ASN A 130 4.98 -15.08 7.55
N PRO A 131 6.08 -15.27 6.82
CA PRO A 131 6.04 -15.61 5.40
C PRO A 131 5.44 -16.99 5.10
N ILE A 132 5.31 -17.86 6.08
CA ILE A 132 4.66 -19.17 5.86
C ILE A 132 3.20 -19.00 5.38
N HIS A 133 2.53 -17.96 5.82
CA HIS A 133 1.14 -17.68 5.43
C HIS A 133 1.01 -17.12 4.01
N ILE A 134 2.12 -16.89 3.32
CA ILE A 134 2.09 -16.58 1.89
C ILE A 134 1.74 -17.82 1.09
N ILE A 135 2.29 -18.97 1.49
CA ILE A 135 2.19 -20.24 0.76
C ILE A 135 1.27 -21.26 1.40
N GLU A 136 0.95 -21.11 2.67
CA GLU A 136 0.07 -22.02 3.40
C GLU A 136 -1.09 -21.27 4.03
N ASP A 137 -2.25 -21.92 4.08
CA ASP A 137 -3.40 -21.35 4.81
C ASP A 137 -3.03 -21.23 6.29
N PRO A 138 -3.36 -20.09 6.94
CA PRO A 138 -3.17 -19.97 8.38
C PRO A 138 -3.92 -21.06 9.12
N THR A 139 -3.24 -21.75 10.03
CA THR A 139 -3.88 -22.70 10.91
C THR A 139 -4.49 -21.98 12.10
N THR A 140 -5.70 -22.31 12.43
CA THR A 140 -6.38 -21.76 13.60
C THR A 140 -5.94 -22.46 14.87
#